data_7c616c31ef8899b895aba854ccbb63c3
#
_entry.id   7c616c31ef8899b895aba854ccbb63c3
#
_cell.length_a   1.000
_cell.length_b   1.000
_cell.length_c   1.000
_cell.angle_alpha   90.00
_cell.angle_beta   90.00
_cell.angle_gamma   90.00
#
_symmetry.space_group_name_H-M   'P 1'
#
loop_
_entity.id
_entity.type
_entity.pdbx_description
1 polymer ?
#
loop_
_entity_poly.entity_id
_entity_poly.type
_entity_poly.pdbx_seq_one_letter_code
_entity_poly.pdbx_strand_id
1 'polypeptide(L)'
;GRRLDKQGIAGAYAGARALAQGELVGRTHFARFLVERGHAENVRDVFKRFLVSGKPGHVSGHWASLAEAVGWIRTAGGIAVIAHPARYGLTRTKMQQLISDFMRAGGRGIEVVCGSHSRDEYFVFARHAAENGLLASAGSDYHGPEQPWIELGRLPTLPDGCRPVWNQPRFGQNGLGRAV
;
A
#
# COMPACT_ATOMS: atom_id res chain seq x y z
N GLY A 1 2.40 -7.30 -19.91
CA GLY A 1 3.21 -7.13 -21.13
C GLY A 1 2.41 -7.49 -22.36
N ARG A 2 1.91 -8.73 -22.47
CA ARG A 2 1.11 -9.17 -23.64
C ARG A 2 -0.09 -8.28 -23.96
N ARG A 3 -0.71 -7.65 -22.97
CA ARG A 3 -1.81 -6.71 -23.20
C ARG A 3 -1.34 -5.38 -23.80
N LEU A 4 -0.18 -4.90 -23.35
CA LEU A 4 0.45 -3.69 -23.91
C LEU A 4 0.97 -3.94 -25.32
N ASP A 5 1.54 -5.12 -25.60
CA ASP A 5 1.93 -5.51 -26.96
C ASP A 5 0.75 -5.45 -27.94
N LYS A 6 -0.44 -5.91 -27.53
CA LYS A 6 -1.68 -5.80 -28.34
C LYS A 6 -2.12 -4.36 -28.59
N GLN A 7 -1.63 -3.39 -27.84
CA GLN A 7 -1.86 -1.95 -28.03
C GLN A 7 -0.74 -1.29 -28.84
N GLY A 8 0.14 -2.06 -29.46
CA GLY A 8 1.26 -1.56 -30.25
C GLY A 8 2.47 -1.15 -29.43
N ILE A 9 2.49 -1.45 -28.11
CA ILE A 9 3.62 -1.17 -27.23
C ILE A 9 4.45 -2.45 -27.10
N ALA A 10 5.24 -2.73 -28.12
CA ALA A 10 6.03 -3.95 -28.19
C ALA A 10 7.16 -4.02 -27.16
N GLY A 11 7.43 -5.21 -26.65
CA GLY A 11 8.54 -5.46 -25.73
C GLY A 11 8.32 -4.92 -24.31
N ALA A 12 7.08 -4.59 -23.93
CA ALA A 12 6.77 -3.97 -22.65
C ALA A 12 7.20 -4.81 -21.45
N TYR A 13 7.08 -6.13 -21.52
CA TYR A 13 7.55 -6.99 -20.44
C TYR A 13 9.08 -7.01 -20.31
N ALA A 14 9.78 -7.16 -21.43
CA ALA A 14 11.25 -7.18 -21.44
C ALA A 14 11.82 -5.86 -20.94
N GLY A 15 11.25 -4.73 -21.37
CA GLY A 15 11.66 -3.40 -20.89
C GLY A 15 11.39 -3.21 -19.41
N ALA A 16 10.21 -3.56 -18.92
CA ALA A 16 9.89 -3.51 -17.49
C ALA A 16 10.79 -4.43 -16.66
N ARG A 17 11.13 -5.62 -17.20
CA ARG A 17 12.05 -6.57 -16.55
C ARG A 17 13.47 -6.01 -16.42
N ALA A 18 13.95 -5.30 -17.43
CA ALA A 18 15.27 -4.66 -17.41
C ALA A 18 15.39 -3.57 -16.33
N LEU A 19 14.27 -2.92 -15.97
CA LEU A 19 14.22 -1.90 -14.91
C LEU A 19 14.05 -2.50 -13.51
N ALA A 20 13.75 -3.78 -13.41
CA ALA A 20 13.57 -4.43 -12.11
C ALA A 20 14.92 -4.86 -11.54
N GLN A 21 15.23 -4.43 -10.30
CA GLN A 21 16.47 -4.78 -9.59
C GLN A 21 16.44 -6.20 -8.97
N GLY A 22 15.30 -6.90 -9.06
CA GLY A 22 15.11 -8.25 -8.52
C GLY A 22 14.24 -9.11 -9.44
N GLU A 23 13.74 -10.23 -8.94
CA GLU A 23 12.95 -11.16 -9.76
C GLU A 23 11.51 -10.65 -10.01
N LEU A 24 10.99 -9.79 -9.14
CA LEU A 24 9.61 -9.31 -9.23
C LEU A 24 9.49 -8.11 -10.17
N VAL A 25 8.67 -8.26 -11.20
CA VAL A 25 8.32 -7.16 -12.12
C VAL A 25 6.94 -6.62 -11.74
N GLY A 26 6.90 -5.47 -11.11
CA GLY A 26 5.66 -4.80 -10.71
C GLY A 26 5.18 -3.76 -11.74
N ARG A 27 3.97 -3.25 -11.54
CA ARG A 27 3.36 -2.22 -12.40
C ARG A 27 4.21 -0.95 -12.54
N THR A 28 4.93 -0.58 -11.51
CA THR A 28 5.83 0.60 -11.53
C THR A 28 6.95 0.45 -12.57
N HIS A 29 7.51 -0.75 -12.75
CA HIS A 29 8.50 -1.01 -13.78
C HIS A 29 7.93 -0.83 -15.19
N PHE A 30 6.71 -1.32 -15.44
CA PHE A 30 5.98 -1.03 -16.68
C PHE A 30 5.75 0.46 -16.86
N ALA A 31 5.35 1.16 -15.79
CA ALA A 31 5.09 2.60 -15.88
C ALA A 31 6.36 3.38 -16.26
N ARG A 32 7.50 3.09 -15.61
CA ARG A 32 8.79 3.70 -15.96
C ARG A 32 9.18 3.42 -17.40
N PHE A 33 9.08 2.16 -17.84
CA PHE A 33 9.35 1.79 -19.24
C PHE A 33 8.48 2.59 -20.23
N LEU A 34 7.18 2.75 -19.95
CA LEU A 34 6.30 3.50 -20.82
C LEU A 34 6.65 5.00 -20.87
N VAL A 35 7.10 5.58 -19.76
CA VAL A 35 7.60 6.97 -19.73
C VAL A 35 8.89 7.08 -20.55
N GLU A 36 9.86 6.20 -20.36
CA GLU A 36 11.13 6.17 -21.12
C GLU A 36 10.89 6.04 -22.63
N ARG A 37 9.83 5.34 -23.03
CA ARG A 37 9.43 5.17 -24.43
C ARG A 37 8.53 6.29 -24.97
N GLY A 38 8.26 7.33 -24.15
CA GLY A 38 7.45 8.47 -24.56
C GLY A 38 5.96 8.23 -24.70
N HIS A 39 5.44 7.13 -24.16
CA HIS A 39 4.00 6.83 -24.19
C HIS A 39 3.20 7.70 -23.23
N ALA A 40 3.84 8.31 -22.23
CA ALA A 40 3.26 9.27 -21.29
C ALA A 40 4.37 10.15 -20.69
N GLU A 41 3.98 11.30 -20.15
CA GLU A 41 4.92 12.27 -19.57
C GLU A 41 5.49 11.81 -18.22
N ASN A 42 4.71 11.09 -17.44
CA ASN A 42 5.08 10.65 -16.11
C ASN A 42 4.38 9.34 -15.70
N VAL A 43 4.86 8.74 -14.63
CA VAL A 43 4.35 7.47 -14.07
C VAL A 43 2.86 7.53 -13.74
N ARG A 44 2.39 8.64 -13.15
CA ARG A 44 0.97 8.83 -12.79
C ARG A 44 0.07 8.76 -14.02
N ASP A 45 0.51 9.36 -15.11
CA ASP A 45 -0.21 9.39 -16.38
C ASP A 45 -0.27 7.99 -17.01
N VAL A 46 0.82 7.23 -16.92
CA VAL A 46 0.83 5.83 -17.35
C VAL A 46 -0.20 5.02 -16.57
N PHE A 47 -0.25 5.13 -15.25
CA PHE A 47 -1.25 4.42 -14.45
C PHE A 47 -2.66 4.76 -14.92
N LYS A 48 -2.98 6.04 -15.05
CA LYS A 48 -4.30 6.54 -15.48
C LYS A 48 -4.70 6.03 -16.87
N ARG A 49 -3.76 6.01 -17.82
CA ARG A 49 -4.04 5.69 -19.22
C ARG A 49 -3.96 4.20 -19.54
N PHE A 50 -3.09 3.45 -18.86
CA PHE A 50 -2.74 2.08 -19.26
C PHE A 50 -2.94 1.01 -18.17
N LEU A 51 -2.75 1.30 -16.87
CA LEU A 51 -2.52 0.26 -15.87
C LEU A 51 -3.61 0.10 -14.79
N VAL A 52 -4.49 1.10 -14.61
CA VAL A 52 -5.62 0.98 -13.65
C VAL A 52 -6.76 0.14 -14.23
N SER A 53 -7.72 -0.23 -13.39
CA SER A 53 -8.88 -1.03 -13.79
C SER A 53 -9.59 -0.43 -15.01
N GLY A 54 -9.97 -1.27 -15.97
CA GLY A 54 -10.59 -0.87 -17.22
C GLY A 54 -9.62 -0.34 -18.28
N LYS A 55 -8.31 -0.26 -18.02
CA LYS A 55 -7.31 0.20 -18.99
C LYS A 55 -6.61 -0.96 -19.71
N PRO A 56 -6.01 -0.69 -20.89
CA PRO A 56 -5.50 -1.75 -21.77
C PRO A 56 -4.48 -2.70 -21.12
N GLY A 57 -3.57 -2.18 -20.31
CA GLY A 57 -2.55 -2.97 -19.62
C GLY A 57 -3.00 -3.57 -18.30
N HIS A 58 -4.23 -3.29 -17.85
CA HIS A 58 -4.73 -3.84 -16.60
C HIS A 58 -5.01 -5.35 -16.72
N VAL A 59 -4.52 -6.11 -15.75
CA VAL A 59 -4.83 -7.53 -15.59
C VAL A 59 -5.59 -7.71 -14.29
N SER A 60 -6.79 -8.28 -14.40
CA SER A 60 -7.54 -8.70 -13.22
C SER A 60 -6.83 -9.90 -12.60
N GLY A 61 -6.39 -9.79 -11.37
CA GLY A 61 -5.83 -10.90 -10.60
C GLY A 61 -6.90 -11.54 -9.72
N HIS A 62 -6.76 -12.83 -9.46
CA HIS A 62 -7.44 -13.45 -8.33
C HIS A 62 -6.66 -13.06 -7.08
N TRP A 63 -7.21 -12.14 -6.31
CA TRP A 63 -6.66 -11.76 -5.02
C TRP A 63 -7.22 -12.67 -3.94
N ALA A 64 -6.42 -12.96 -2.94
CA ALA A 64 -6.90 -13.64 -1.74
C ALA A 64 -8.05 -12.83 -1.11
N SER A 65 -9.00 -13.53 -0.55
CA SER A 65 -10.02 -12.90 0.30
C SER A 65 -9.37 -12.23 1.51
N LEU A 66 -10.06 -11.28 2.13
CA LEU A 66 -9.58 -10.63 3.35
C LEU A 66 -9.23 -11.65 4.43
N ALA A 67 -10.07 -12.66 4.61
CA ALA A 67 -9.86 -13.70 5.61
C ALA A 67 -8.61 -14.55 5.32
N GLU A 68 -8.39 -14.95 4.07
CA GLU A 68 -7.20 -15.70 3.67
C GLU A 68 -5.93 -14.87 3.89
N ALA A 69 -5.91 -13.61 3.41
CA ALA A 69 -4.74 -12.75 3.55
C ALA A 69 -4.38 -12.50 5.02
N VAL A 70 -5.36 -12.20 5.87
CA VAL A 70 -5.17 -12.04 7.31
C VAL A 70 -4.73 -13.36 7.95
N GLY A 71 -5.31 -14.48 7.53
CA GLY A 71 -4.94 -15.81 7.98
C GLY A 71 -3.47 -16.13 7.71
N TRP A 72 -2.99 -15.89 6.51
CA TRP A 72 -1.58 -16.11 6.15
C TRP A 72 -0.61 -15.25 6.96
N ILE A 73 -0.93 -13.96 7.15
CA ILE A 73 -0.11 -13.05 7.96
C ILE A 73 -0.02 -13.56 9.41
N ARG A 74 -1.15 -13.99 9.98
CA ARG A 74 -1.20 -14.51 11.35
C ARG A 74 -0.43 -15.82 11.50
N THR A 75 -0.59 -16.74 10.56
CA THR A 75 0.13 -18.03 10.55
C THR A 75 1.63 -17.83 10.45
N ALA A 76 2.08 -16.83 9.69
CA ALA A 76 3.48 -16.41 9.63
C ALA A 76 3.96 -15.68 10.91
N GLY A 77 3.12 -15.50 11.92
CA GLY A 77 3.45 -14.80 13.16
C GLY A 77 3.37 -13.28 13.07
N GLY A 78 2.90 -12.72 11.95
CA GLY A 78 2.76 -11.29 11.72
C GLY A 78 1.50 -10.67 12.33
N ILE A 79 1.43 -9.36 12.29
CA ILE A 79 0.25 -8.56 12.62
C ILE A 79 -0.31 -7.97 11.33
N ALA A 80 -1.53 -8.35 10.98
CA ALA A 80 -2.20 -7.75 9.84
C ALA A 80 -2.61 -6.31 10.14
N VAL A 81 -2.36 -5.41 9.19
CA VAL A 81 -2.65 -3.98 9.27
C VAL A 81 -3.39 -3.53 8.01
N ILE A 82 -4.46 -2.75 8.15
CA ILE A 82 -5.10 -2.06 7.01
C ILE A 82 -4.18 -0.92 6.58
N ALA A 83 -3.60 -1.01 5.38
CA ALA A 83 -2.68 -0.02 4.83
C ALA A 83 -3.43 1.16 4.19
N HIS A 84 -2.89 2.38 4.29
CA HIS A 84 -3.35 3.63 3.65
C HIS A 84 -4.88 3.75 3.45
N PRO A 85 -5.70 3.58 4.52
CA PRO A 85 -7.16 3.44 4.38
C PRO A 85 -7.87 4.65 3.77
N ALA A 86 -7.35 5.86 3.88
CA ALA A 86 -7.92 7.04 3.22
C ALA A 86 -7.98 6.90 1.69
N ARG A 87 -7.05 6.17 1.10
CA ARG A 87 -6.97 5.98 -0.35
C ARG A 87 -8.10 5.12 -0.92
N TYR A 88 -8.85 4.42 -0.09
CA TYR A 88 -9.95 3.58 -0.56
C TYR A 88 -11.19 4.38 -0.99
N GLY A 89 -11.28 5.66 -0.58
CA GLY A 89 -12.43 6.52 -0.90
C GLY A 89 -13.75 5.98 -0.37
N LEU A 90 -13.73 5.23 0.72
CA LEU A 90 -14.92 4.62 1.31
C LEU A 90 -15.71 5.64 2.14
N THR A 91 -17.05 5.53 2.09
CA THR A 91 -17.89 6.23 3.06
C THR A 91 -17.62 5.73 4.47
N ARG A 92 -17.97 6.53 5.48
CA ARG A 92 -17.82 6.16 6.90
C ARG A 92 -18.41 4.77 7.20
N THR A 93 -19.62 4.49 6.72
CA THR A 93 -20.29 3.20 6.92
C THR A 93 -19.52 2.05 6.30
N LYS A 94 -19.02 2.21 5.05
CA LYS A 94 -18.23 1.19 4.37
C LYS A 94 -16.87 0.97 5.04
N MET A 95 -16.25 2.02 5.56
CA MET A 95 -15.00 1.92 6.30
C MET A 95 -15.21 1.14 7.61
N GLN A 96 -16.29 1.44 8.34
CA GLN A 96 -16.64 0.71 9.55
C GLN A 96 -16.92 -0.77 9.28
N GLN A 97 -17.60 -1.08 8.17
CA GLN A 97 -17.83 -2.46 7.75
C GLN A 97 -16.51 -3.17 7.43
N LEU A 98 -15.61 -2.52 6.68
CA LEU A 98 -14.26 -3.06 6.38
C LEU A 98 -13.49 -3.36 7.67
N ILE A 99 -13.47 -2.43 8.62
CA ILE A 99 -12.79 -2.60 9.92
C ILE A 99 -13.39 -3.80 10.67
N SER A 100 -14.72 -3.89 10.73
CA SER A 100 -15.42 -5.00 11.39
C SER A 100 -15.06 -6.37 10.75
N ASP A 101 -15.10 -6.45 9.41
CA ASP A 101 -14.77 -7.67 8.68
C ASP A 101 -13.30 -8.06 8.87
N PHE A 102 -12.41 -7.08 8.84
CA PHE A 102 -10.99 -7.24 9.10
C PHE A 102 -10.69 -7.77 10.51
N MET A 103 -11.35 -7.22 11.52
CA MET A 103 -11.20 -7.67 12.90
C MET A 103 -11.76 -9.08 13.09
N ARG A 104 -12.90 -9.41 12.48
CA ARG A 104 -13.45 -10.79 12.49
C ARG A 104 -12.50 -11.80 11.87
N ALA A 105 -11.78 -11.42 10.83
CA ALA A 105 -10.71 -12.24 10.24
C ALA A 105 -9.46 -12.35 11.14
N GLY A 106 -9.37 -11.56 12.20
CA GLY A 106 -8.26 -11.53 13.15
C GLY A 106 -7.21 -10.47 12.83
N GLY A 107 -7.54 -9.48 12.02
CA GLY A 107 -6.72 -8.29 11.80
C GLY A 107 -6.66 -7.42 13.05
N ARG A 108 -5.55 -6.74 13.30
CA ARG A 108 -5.29 -6.04 14.57
C ARG A 108 -4.75 -4.62 14.44
N GLY A 109 -4.41 -4.16 13.25
CA GLY A 109 -3.83 -2.84 13.07
C GLY A 109 -4.47 -2.04 11.95
N ILE A 110 -4.31 -0.71 12.00
CA ILE A 110 -4.69 0.22 10.94
C ILE A 110 -3.59 1.26 10.79
N GLU A 111 -3.26 1.62 9.56
CA GLU A 111 -2.31 2.68 9.29
C GLU A 111 -2.97 4.03 9.54
N VAL A 112 -2.42 4.77 10.49
CA VAL A 112 -2.92 6.08 10.93
C VAL A 112 -2.17 7.18 10.20
N VAL A 113 -0.83 7.14 10.25
CA VAL A 113 0.02 8.09 9.54
C VAL A 113 0.56 7.44 8.28
N CYS A 114 0.23 8.02 7.14
CA CYS A 114 0.73 7.56 5.85
C CYS A 114 1.16 8.77 5.02
N GLY A 115 2.19 8.62 4.20
CA GLY A 115 2.65 9.69 3.31
C GLY A 115 1.59 10.18 2.33
N SER A 116 0.55 9.40 2.10
CA SER A 116 -0.59 9.76 1.24
C SER A 116 -1.82 10.28 1.99
N HIS A 117 -1.80 10.30 3.33
CA HIS A 117 -2.86 10.86 4.15
C HIS A 117 -2.65 12.35 4.39
N SER A 118 -3.74 13.10 4.45
CA SER A 118 -3.75 14.47 4.98
C SER A 118 -3.67 14.48 6.51
N ARG A 119 -3.34 15.64 7.07
CA ARG A 119 -3.28 15.82 8.53
C ARG A 119 -4.62 15.50 9.22
N ASP A 120 -5.73 15.86 8.62
CA ASP A 120 -7.06 15.57 9.17
C ASP A 120 -7.36 14.08 9.16
N GLU A 121 -6.91 13.35 8.14
CA GLU A 121 -7.07 11.91 8.04
C GLU A 121 -6.29 11.17 9.11
N TYR A 122 -5.15 11.69 9.59
CA TYR A 122 -4.45 11.12 10.75
C TYR A 122 -5.37 11.03 11.98
N PHE A 123 -6.11 12.10 12.28
CA PHE A 123 -7.03 12.12 13.41
C PHE A 123 -8.26 11.24 13.18
N VAL A 124 -8.75 11.15 11.94
CA VAL A 124 -9.85 10.25 11.58
C VAL A 124 -9.45 8.80 11.84
N PHE A 125 -8.26 8.37 11.37
CA PHE A 125 -7.83 6.99 11.54
C PHE A 125 -7.29 6.69 12.95
N ALA A 126 -6.77 7.67 13.66
CA ALA A 126 -6.48 7.55 15.09
C ALA A 126 -7.76 7.26 15.89
N ARG A 127 -8.87 7.95 15.57
CA ARG A 127 -10.17 7.69 16.17
C ARG A 127 -10.67 6.29 15.84
N HIS A 128 -10.59 5.86 14.58
CA HIS A 128 -10.95 4.48 14.20
C HIS A 128 -10.11 3.44 14.96
N ALA A 129 -8.80 3.69 15.13
CA ALA A 129 -7.94 2.81 15.91
C ALA A 129 -8.41 2.73 17.37
N ALA A 130 -8.69 3.87 18.01
CA ALA A 130 -9.12 3.93 19.39
C ALA A 130 -10.50 3.27 19.62
N GLU A 131 -11.51 3.63 18.80
CA GLU A 131 -12.88 3.12 18.91
C GLU A 131 -12.97 1.61 18.71
N ASN A 132 -12.09 1.02 17.89
CA ASN A 132 -12.08 -0.42 17.59
C ASN A 132 -10.96 -1.17 18.32
N GLY A 133 -10.22 -0.54 19.20
CA GLY A 133 -9.11 -1.18 19.91
C GLY A 133 -7.98 -1.69 19.01
N LEU A 134 -7.82 -1.10 17.82
CA LEU A 134 -6.78 -1.46 16.87
C LEU A 134 -5.42 -0.85 17.27
N LEU A 135 -4.35 -1.49 16.83
CA LEU A 135 -3.01 -0.94 16.85
C LEU A 135 -2.85 0.08 15.73
N ALA A 136 -2.02 1.09 15.95
CA ALA A 136 -1.71 2.11 14.96
C ALA A 136 -0.35 1.85 14.29
N SER A 137 -0.29 2.00 12.98
CA SER A 137 0.99 2.01 12.26
C SER A 137 1.23 3.33 11.53
N ALA A 138 2.47 3.55 11.14
CA ALA A 138 2.90 4.65 10.31
C ALA A 138 3.82 4.14 9.20
N GLY A 139 3.68 4.66 7.98
CA GLY A 139 4.48 4.30 6.83
C GLY A 139 4.48 5.39 5.76
N SER A 140 5.61 5.58 5.08
CA SER A 140 5.69 6.61 4.03
C SER A 140 4.91 6.24 2.77
N ASP A 141 4.71 4.98 2.52
CA ASP A 141 4.19 4.46 1.23
C ASP A 141 5.07 4.93 0.05
N TYR A 142 6.39 5.07 0.30
CA TYR A 142 7.34 5.55 -0.69
C TYR A 142 7.57 4.50 -1.76
N HIS A 143 7.41 4.89 -3.03
CA HIS A 143 7.55 4.01 -4.19
C HIS A 143 8.68 4.42 -5.14
N GLY A 144 9.33 5.55 -4.89
CA GLY A 144 10.42 6.00 -5.73
C GLY A 144 10.54 7.53 -5.80
N PRO A 145 11.61 8.03 -6.43
CA PRO A 145 11.92 9.46 -6.51
C PRO A 145 10.88 10.27 -7.33
N GLU A 146 9.99 9.60 -8.01
CA GLU A 146 8.87 10.23 -8.72
C GLU A 146 7.80 10.82 -7.79
N GLN A 147 7.93 10.58 -6.48
CA GLN A 147 7.05 11.12 -5.44
C GLN A 147 7.85 12.07 -4.52
N PRO A 148 8.23 13.25 -4.98
CA PRO A 148 9.12 14.15 -4.23
C PRO A 148 8.48 14.71 -2.94
N TRP A 149 7.15 14.59 -2.81
CA TRP A 149 6.40 15.01 -1.61
C TRP A 149 6.38 13.93 -0.50
N ILE A 150 6.85 12.72 -0.79
CA ILE A 150 6.97 11.63 0.18
C ILE A 150 8.45 11.37 0.44
N GLU A 151 8.88 11.51 1.67
CA GLU A 151 10.27 11.32 2.05
C GLU A 151 10.39 10.26 3.15
N LEU A 152 11.36 9.37 3.01
CA LEU A 152 11.66 8.36 4.01
C LEU A 152 12.13 9.01 5.31
N GLY A 153 11.62 8.53 6.44
CA GLY A 153 12.03 9.00 7.77
C GLY A 153 11.46 10.37 8.19
N ARG A 154 10.64 11.02 7.37
CA ARG A 154 10.04 12.34 7.67
C ARG A 154 8.54 12.32 7.95
N LEU A 155 8.03 11.19 8.37
CA LEU A 155 6.63 11.12 8.78
C LEU A 155 6.41 11.79 10.14
N PRO A 156 5.25 12.44 10.34
CA PRO A 156 4.82 12.88 11.65
C PRO A 156 4.71 11.72 12.63
N THR A 157 4.81 12.02 13.92
CA THR A 157 4.51 11.06 14.97
C THR A 157 3.04 10.66 14.95
N LEU A 158 2.73 9.48 15.44
CA LEU A 158 1.35 9.07 15.66
C LEU A 158 0.65 10.06 16.59
N PRO A 159 -0.63 10.40 16.34
CA PRO A 159 -1.44 11.17 17.28
C PRO A 159 -1.48 10.54 18.67
N ASP A 160 -1.63 11.38 19.71
CA ASP A 160 -1.74 10.94 21.09
C ASP A 160 -2.86 9.92 21.29
N GLY A 161 -2.65 8.97 22.20
CA GLY A 161 -3.59 7.89 22.48
C GLY A 161 -3.52 6.71 21.52
N CYS A 162 -2.77 6.79 20.43
CA CYS A 162 -2.52 5.65 19.57
C CYS A 162 -1.64 4.60 20.26
N ARG A 163 -1.93 3.32 20.04
CA ARG A 163 -1.10 2.20 20.49
C ARG A 163 -0.23 1.69 19.32
N PRO A 164 1.08 2.00 19.29
CA PRO A 164 1.92 1.65 18.16
C PRO A 164 2.04 0.14 17.95
N VAL A 165 1.99 -0.31 16.69
CA VAL A 165 2.15 -1.73 16.34
C VAL A 165 3.51 -2.28 16.74
N TRP A 166 4.56 -1.47 16.68
CA TRP A 166 5.94 -1.85 17.01
C TRP A 166 6.21 -2.00 18.51
N ASN A 167 5.31 -1.55 19.38
CA ASN A 167 5.40 -1.78 20.83
C ASN A 167 4.87 -3.17 21.24
N GLN A 168 4.48 -4.01 20.28
CA GLN A 168 4.02 -5.36 20.60
C GLN A 168 5.21 -6.29 20.90
N PRO A 169 5.10 -7.20 21.90
CA PRO A 169 6.21 -8.04 22.37
C PRO A 169 6.95 -8.83 21.26
N ARG A 170 6.25 -9.20 20.20
CA ARG A 170 6.83 -9.97 19.07
C ARG A 170 7.78 -9.14 18.21
N PHE A 171 7.68 -7.81 18.20
CA PHE A 171 8.62 -6.94 17.47
C PHE A 171 9.90 -6.66 18.25
N GLY A 172 9.85 -6.70 19.60
CA GLY A 172 11.02 -6.47 20.46
C GLY A 172 11.94 -7.68 20.64
N GLN A 173 11.45 -8.89 20.37
CA GLN A 173 12.23 -10.11 20.63
C GLN A 173 13.17 -10.52 19.49
N ASN A 174 13.00 -10.00 18.28
CA ASN A 174 13.77 -10.40 17.09
C ASN A 174 14.81 -9.36 16.62
N GLY A 175 15.24 -8.44 17.49
CA GLY A 175 16.42 -7.60 17.23
C GLY A 175 16.35 -6.63 16.03
N LEU A 176 15.19 -6.46 15.38
CA LEU A 176 15.02 -5.57 14.23
C LEU A 176 14.36 -4.21 14.57
N GLY A 177 14.39 -3.80 15.81
CA GLY A 177 13.68 -2.62 16.30
C GLY A 177 14.55 -1.57 16.97
N ARG A 178 15.70 -1.22 16.43
CA ARG A 178 16.33 0.08 16.69
C ARG A 178 16.51 0.80 15.36
N ALA A 179 15.45 1.45 14.91
CA ALA A 179 15.60 2.54 13.96
C ALA A 179 16.02 3.77 14.77
N VAL A 180 17.17 4.28 14.44
CA VAL A 180 17.72 5.57 14.84
C VAL A 180 16.92 6.66 14.17
#